data_77c2abcc26c0c6720efb70d37119a1a7
#
_entry.id   77c2abcc26c0c6720efb70d37119a1a7
#
_cell.length_a   1.000
_cell.length_b   1.000
_cell.length_c   1.000
_cell.angle_alpha   90.00
_cell.angle_beta   90.00
_cell.angle_gamma   90.00
#
_symmetry.space_group_name_H-M   'P 1'
#
loop_
_entity.id
_entity.type
_entity.pdbx_description
1 polymer ?
#
loop_
_entity_poly.entity_id
_entity_poly.type
_entity_poly.pdbx_seq_one_letter_code
_entity_poly.pdbx_strand_id
1 'polypeptide(L)'
;MKKKELYADMQSSIAARLAELRQRDFSVLAELPKYADETHQFGKWEYTLAVWCDRKSEDMTQIVVQAYYHWMLGIGTMLADGFRIQKDGRIVEVPQDERYEFT
;
A
#
# COMPACT_ATOMS: atom_id res chain seq x y z
N MET A 1 23.70 4.84 8.68
CA MET A 1 22.62 4.78 7.66
C MET A 1 21.63 5.88 7.93
N LYS A 2 21.27 6.65 6.93
CA LYS A 2 20.40 7.82 7.08
C LYS A 2 18.95 7.46 6.83
N LYS A 3 18.01 8.17 7.48
CA LYS A 3 16.57 7.97 7.28
C LYS A 3 16.14 8.14 5.83
N LYS A 4 16.87 8.95 5.05
CA LYS A 4 16.63 9.13 3.62
C LYS A 4 16.68 7.78 2.86
N GLU A 5 17.61 6.91 3.24
CA GLU A 5 17.73 5.58 2.63
C GLU A 5 16.58 4.67 3.06
N LEU A 6 16.13 4.80 4.32
CA LEU A 6 14.96 4.07 4.80
C LEU A 6 13.72 4.45 4.01
N TYR A 7 13.49 5.74 3.79
CA TYR A 7 12.33 6.21 3.04
C TYR A 7 12.38 5.73 1.58
N ALA A 8 13.56 5.71 0.99
CA ALA A 8 13.72 5.18 -0.37
C ALA A 8 13.38 3.69 -0.43
N ASP A 9 13.79 2.92 0.59
CA ASP A 9 13.44 1.50 0.68
C ASP A 9 11.95 1.30 0.85
N MET A 10 11.30 2.11 1.68
CA MET A 10 9.86 2.07 1.87
C MET A 10 9.13 2.35 0.56
N GLN A 11 9.54 3.36 -0.19
CA GLN A 11 8.96 3.69 -1.50
C GLN A 11 9.16 2.55 -2.49
N SER A 12 10.34 1.94 -2.51
CA SER A 12 10.64 0.80 -3.39
C SER A 12 9.75 -0.40 -3.06
N SER A 13 9.52 -0.67 -1.78
CA SER A 13 8.67 -1.76 -1.34
C SER A 13 7.22 -1.54 -1.76
N ILE A 14 6.73 -0.30 -1.63
CA ILE A 14 5.37 0.06 -2.09
C ILE A 14 5.27 -0.15 -3.60
N ALA A 15 6.23 0.38 -4.36
CA ALA A 15 6.21 0.27 -5.81
C ALA A 15 6.25 -1.19 -6.29
N ALA A 16 7.09 -2.01 -5.66
CA ALA A 16 7.20 -3.42 -6.00
C ALA A 16 5.90 -4.18 -5.72
N ARG A 17 5.27 -3.91 -4.58
CA ARG A 17 4.01 -4.56 -4.21
C ARG A 17 2.89 -4.12 -5.16
N LEU A 18 2.81 -2.83 -5.49
CA LEU A 18 1.81 -2.34 -6.44
C LEU A 18 2.00 -2.94 -7.83
N ALA A 19 3.24 -3.05 -8.29
CA ALA A 19 3.52 -3.67 -9.58
C ALA A 19 3.06 -5.13 -9.62
N GLU A 20 3.27 -5.87 -8.54
CA GLU A 20 2.80 -7.24 -8.41
C GLU A 20 1.27 -7.31 -8.43
N LEU A 21 0.62 -6.45 -7.66
CA LEU A 21 -0.85 -6.44 -7.55
C LEU A 21 -1.52 -6.02 -8.86
N ARG A 22 -0.92 -5.08 -9.60
CA ARG A 22 -1.48 -4.63 -10.89
C ARG A 22 -1.50 -5.72 -11.95
N GLN A 23 -0.72 -6.77 -11.79
CA GLN A 23 -0.68 -7.89 -12.72
C GLN A 23 -1.80 -8.90 -12.46
N ARG A 24 -2.54 -8.76 -11.36
CA ARG A 24 -3.60 -9.69 -10.99
C ARG A 24 -4.94 -9.24 -11.55
N ASP A 25 -5.81 -10.22 -11.81
CA ASP A 25 -7.15 -9.95 -12.31
C ASP A 25 -8.03 -9.32 -11.25
N PHE A 26 -9.06 -8.60 -11.68
CA PHE A 26 -10.04 -8.00 -10.80
C PHE A 26 -10.62 -9.02 -9.81
N SER A 27 -10.99 -10.21 -10.31
CA SER A 27 -11.58 -11.24 -9.44
C SER A 27 -10.67 -11.66 -8.31
N VAL A 28 -9.37 -11.75 -8.56
CA VAL A 28 -8.38 -12.09 -7.54
C VAL A 28 -8.25 -10.96 -6.52
N LEU A 29 -8.15 -9.71 -7.00
CA LEU A 29 -7.98 -8.55 -6.13
C LEU A 29 -9.22 -8.30 -5.28
N ALA A 30 -10.41 -8.54 -5.81
CA ALA A 30 -11.66 -8.34 -5.09
C ALA A 30 -11.83 -9.31 -3.91
N GLU A 31 -11.10 -10.43 -3.92
CA GLU A 31 -11.16 -11.43 -2.86
C GLU A 31 -10.04 -11.28 -1.83
N LEU A 32 -9.16 -10.32 -1.99
CA LEU A 32 -8.11 -10.08 -1.01
C LEU A 32 -8.71 -9.68 0.35
N PRO A 33 -8.05 -10.02 1.46
CA PRO A 33 -8.52 -9.56 2.76
C PRO A 33 -8.53 -8.04 2.80
N LYS A 34 -9.44 -7.49 3.59
CA LYS A 34 -9.58 -6.04 3.71
C LYS A 34 -8.28 -5.38 4.18
N TYR A 35 -7.51 -6.08 4.98
CA TYR A 35 -6.24 -5.60 5.51
C TYR A 35 -5.27 -6.76 5.69
N ALA A 36 -4.03 -6.56 5.27
CA ALA A 36 -2.94 -7.49 5.52
C ALA A 36 -1.66 -6.69 5.68
N ASP A 37 -0.80 -7.12 6.59
CA ASP A 37 0.47 -6.44 6.79
C ASP A 37 1.62 -7.42 6.95
N GLU A 38 2.83 -6.89 6.81
CA GLU A 38 4.05 -7.64 7.03
C GLU A 38 5.13 -6.67 7.52
N THR A 39 6.08 -7.20 8.27
CA THR A 39 7.20 -6.42 8.79
C THR A 39 8.39 -6.53 7.87
N HIS A 40 9.00 -5.40 7.57
CA HIS A 40 10.20 -5.31 6.75
C HIS A 40 11.37 -4.77 7.58
N GLN A 41 12.53 -5.33 7.34
CA GLN A 41 13.76 -4.90 8.01
C GLN A 41 14.65 -4.19 6.99
N PHE A 42 15.14 -3.01 7.36
CA PHE A 42 16.12 -2.28 6.55
C PHE A 42 17.24 -1.78 7.46
N GLY A 43 18.38 -2.48 7.45
CA GLY A 43 19.45 -2.19 8.39
C GLY A 43 18.98 -2.38 9.83
N LYS A 44 19.07 -1.35 10.63
CA LYS A 44 18.63 -1.35 12.03
C LYS A 44 17.16 -0.91 12.19
N TRP A 45 16.53 -0.50 11.10
CA TRP A 45 15.15 -0.03 11.14
C TRP A 45 14.17 -1.12 10.72
N GLU A 46 12.99 -1.03 11.28
CA GLU A 46 11.89 -1.93 10.98
C GLU A 46 10.67 -1.09 10.64
N TYR A 47 9.96 -1.45 9.58
CA TYR A 47 8.72 -0.77 9.22
C TYR A 47 7.66 -1.80 8.80
N THR A 48 6.41 -1.37 8.82
CA THR A 48 5.29 -2.21 8.41
C THR A 48 4.87 -1.86 6.99
N LEU A 49 4.70 -2.87 6.15
CA LEU A 49 4.09 -2.72 4.83
C LEU A 49 2.68 -3.29 4.90
N ALA A 50 1.69 -2.44 4.71
CA ALA A 50 0.28 -2.82 4.82
C ALA A 50 -0.40 -2.70 3.46
N VAL A 51 -1.28 -3.66 3.17
CA VAL A 51 -2.11 -3.66 1.96
C VAL A 51 -3.57 -3.55 2.39
N TRP A 52 -4.23 -2.51 1.94
CA TRP A 52 -5.64 -2.28 2.18
C TRP A 52 -6.43 -2.59 0.90
N CYS A 53 -7.44 -3.41 1.02
CA CYS A 53 -8.32 -3.74 -0.09
C CYS A 53 -9.73 -3.29 0.27
N ASP A 54 -10.26 -2.32 -0.45
CA ASP A 54 -11.58 -1.77 -0.21
C ASP A 54 -12.44 -1.93 -1.46
N ARG A 55 -13.52 -2.68 -1.31
CA ARG A 55 -14.46 -2.91 -2.40
C ARG A 55 -15.43 -1.74 -2.45
N LYS A 56 -15.15 -0.77 -3.35
CA LYS A 56 -15.95 0.44 -3.47
C LYS A 56 -17.34 0.18 -4.03
N SER A 57 -17.47 -0.81 -4.91
CA SER A 57 -18.75 -1.24 -5.49
C SER A 57 -18.57 -2.63 -6.08
N GLU A 58 -19.62 -3.19 -6.66
CA GLU A 58 -19.53 -4.49 -7.33
C GLU A 58 -18.56 -4.47 -8.51
N ASP A 59 -18.35 -3.29 -9.09
CA ASP A 59 -17.53 -3.12 -10.28
C ASP A 59 -16.19 -2.45 -10.05
N MET A 60 -15.87 -2.09 -8.79
CA MET A 60 -14.62 -1.37 -8.48
C MET A 60 -14.04 -1.78 -7.14
N THR A 61 -12.74 -2.05 -7.13
CA THR A 61 -11.96 -2.35 -5.92
C THR A 61 -10.78 -1.39 -5.84
N GLN A 62 -10.54 -0.86 -4.65
CA GLN A 62 -9.42 0.03 -4.39
C GLN A 62 -8.35 -0.70 -3.59
N ILE A 63 -7.12 -0.60 -4.05
CA ILE A 63 -5.96 -1.17 -3.37
C ILE A 63 -5.06 -0.02 -2.94
N VAL A 64 -4.71 0.02 -1.66
CA VAL A 64 -3.75 1.00 -1.13
C VAL A 64 -2.65 0.24 -0.41
N VAL A 65 -1.41 0.54 -0.73
CA VAL A 65 -0.24 -0.02 -0.06
C VAL A 65 0.43 1.09 0.73
N GLN A 66 0.64 0.84 2.01
CA GLN A 66 1.23 1.81 2.93
C GLN A 66 2.49 1.23 3.54
N ALA A 67 3.53 2.06 3.68
CA ALA A 67 4.70 1.73 4.46
C ALA A 67 4.72 2.65 5.67
N TYR A 68 4.82 2.09 6.86
CA TYR A 68 4.68 2.84 8.10
C TYR A 68 5.87 2.57 9.03
N TYR A 69 6.56 3.64 9.39
CA TYR A 69 7.71 3.57 10.28
C TYR A 69 7.44 4.36 11.56
N HIS A 70 7.43 3.65 12.69
CA HIS A 70 7.32 4.24 14.03
C HIS A 70 8.72 4.36 14.63
N TRP A 71 9.20 5.57 14.80
CA TRP A 71 10.53 5.78 15.41
C TRP A 71 10.45 6.31 16.84
N MET A 72 9.26 6.72 17.28
CA MET A 72 9.00 7.18 18.63
C MET A 72 7.52 7.00 18.92
N LEU A 73 7.17 6.82 20.19
CA LEU A 73 5.79 6.61 20.60
C LEU A 73 4.89 7.77 20.12
N GLY A 74 3.89 7.44 19.32
CA GLY A 74 2.96 8.41 18.77
C GLY A 74 3.51 9.22 17.60
N ILE A 75 4.75 9.01 17.19
CA ILE A 75 5.39 9.72 16.09
C ILE A 75 5.92 8.71 15.08
N GLY A 76 5.61 8.93 13.83
CA GLY A 76 6.09 8.05 12.76
C GLY A 76 5.96 8.71 11.41
N THR A 77 6.38 7.99 10.38
CA THR A 77 6.29 8.42 8.99
C THR A 77 5.52 7.38 8.22
N MET A 78 4.60 7.82 7.37
CA MET A 78 3.84 6.93 6.52
C MET A 78 3.93 7.40 5.07
N LEU A 79 4.16 6.44 4.19
CA LEU A 79 4.10 6.64 2.75
C LEU A 79 2.99 5.74 2.22
N ALA A 80 2.27 6.20 1.22
CA ALA A 80 1.17 5.42 0.66
C ALA A 80 1.02 5.70 -0.83
N ASP A 81 0.59 4.68 -1.54
CA ASP A 81 0.20 4.78 -2.93
C ASP A 81 -0.80 3.68 -3.23
N GLY A 82 -1.53 3.80 -4.34
CA GLY A 82 -2.54 2.82 -4.65
C GLY A 82 -3.14 2.98 -6.03
N PHE A 83 -4.13 2.14 -6.31
CA PHE A 83 -4.87 2.20 -7.56
C PHE A 83 -6.29 1.66 -7.35
N ARG A 84 -7.18 1.98 -8.28
CA ARG A 84 -8.50 1.38 -8.37
C ARG A 84 -8.54 0.52 -9.61
N ILE A 85 -9.15 -0.65 -9.50
CA ILE A 85 -9.35 -1.54 -10.64
C ILE A 85 -10.85 -1.72 -10.84
N GLN A 86 -11.29 -1.55 -12.08
CA GLN A 86 -12.67 -1.79 -12.46
C GLN A 86 -12.83 -3.23 -12.94
N LYS A 87 -14.07 -3.71 -12.90
CA LYS A 87 -14.38 -5.09 -13.29
C LYS A 87 -13.94 -5.43 -14.70
N ASP A 88 -13.88 -4.42 -15.59
CA ASP A 88 -13.40 -4.60 -16.96
C ASP A 88 -11.87 -4.64 -17.09
N GLY A 89 -11.17 -4.51 -15.96
CA GLY A 89 -9.70 -4.51 -15.92
C GLY A 89 -9.06 -3.14 -15.98
N ARG A 90 -9.84 -2.08 -16.12
CA ARG A 90 -9.31 -0.72 -16.20
C ARG A 90 -8.75 -0.27 -14.85
N ILE A 91 -7.54 0.28 -14.87
CA ILE A 91 -6.87 0.78 -13.67
C ILE A 91 -6.93 2.31 -13.66
N VAL A 92 -7.29 2.86 -12.49
CA VAL A 92 -7.42 4.30 -12.27
C VAL A 92 -6.62 4.68 -11.03
N GLU A 93 -6.01 5.86 -11.03
CA GLU A 93 -5.27 6.35 -9.87
C GLU A 93 -6.20 6.64 -8.68
N VAL A 94 -5.71 6.36 -7.48
CA VAL A 94 -6.41 6.73 -6.24
C VAL A 94 -6.10 8.20 -5.95
N PRO A 95 -7.12 9.04 -5.66
CA PRO A 95 -6.87 10.41 -5.23
C PRO A 95 -5.98 10.44 -4.01
N GLN A 96 -5.07 11.42 -3.93
CA GLN A 96 -4.07 11.48 -2.87
C GLN A 96 -4.67 11.52 -1.47
N ASP A 97 -5.76 12.23 -1.28
CA ASP A 97 -6.45 12.31 0.02
C ASP A 97 -7.01 10.95 0.46
N GLU A 98 -7.43 10.11 -0.47
CA GLU A 98 -7.94 8.78 -0.16
C GLU A 98 -6.84 7.77 0.15
N ARG A 99 -5.60 8.01 -0.29
CA ARG A 99 -4.47 7.14 0.03
C ARG A 99 -4.18 7.09 1.53
N TYR A 100 -4.53 8.12 2.25
CA TYR A 100 -4.28 8.26 3.68
C TYR A 100 -5.54 8.09 4.53
N GLU A 101 -6.64 7.71 3.91
CA GLU A 101 -7.92 7.51 4.57
C GLU A 101 -7.87 6.42 5.64
N PHE A 102 -6.98 5.45 5.46
CA PHE A 102 -6.87 4.27 6.34
C PHE A 102 -5.86 4.44 7.47
N THR A 103 -5.33 5.61 7.64
CA THR A 103 -4.41 5.90 8.73
C THR A 103 -5.17 6.35 9.99
#